data_38c24c54c1789e9930c9e63e10d108c3
#
_entry.id   38c24c54c1789e9930c9e63e10d108c3
#
_cell.length_a   1.000
_cell.length_b   1.000
_cell.length_c   1.000
_cell.angle_alpha   90.00
_cell.angle_beta   90.00
_cell.angle_gamma   90.00
#
_symmetry.space_group_name_H-M   'P 1'
#
loop_
_entity.id
_entity.type
_entity.pdbx_description
1 polymer ?
#
loop_
_entity_poly.entity_id
_entity_poly.type
_entity_poly.pdbx_seq_one_letter_code
_entity_poly.pdbx_strand_id
1 'polypeptide(L)'
;FDDKRPVPAADLAADDRWPAFSPAAAGRGLRAVLASPIPYSDQAVGVVAVFAAQPHEWGEAELEAVVAFTELVALLILNAMEASERGRVAGELQVALDSRVVIEQAKGVLVGRHGLTTRQAFERLRRQARDQRRPLTEVARSVVSAAEHR
;
A
#
# COMPACT_ATOMS: atom_id res chain seq x y z
N PHE A 1 3.03 -24.25 -4.64
CA PHE A 1 3.18 -23.61 -3.30
C PHE A 1 2.02 -23.90 -2.33
N ASP A 2 1.28 -24.99 -2.56
CA ASP A 2 0.12 -25.30 -1.70
C ASP A 2 0.49 -25.76 -0.28
N ASP A 3 1.72 -26.21 -0.03
CA ASP A 3 2.11 -26.82 1.25
C ASP A 3 2.80 -25.88 2.25
N LYS A 4 2.97 -24.59 1.95
CA LYS A 4 3.70 -23.62 2.82
C LYS A 4 5.08 -24.11 3.29
N ARG A 5 5.70 -25.05 2.57
CA ARG A 5 6.99 -25.67 2.89
C ARG A 5 8.09 -25.15 1.98
N PRO A 6 9.34 -25.12 2.46
CA PRO A 6 10.48 -24.86 1.61
C PRO A 6 10.57 -25.88 0.47
N VAL A 7 10.93 -25.41 -0.71
CA VAL A 7 11.07 -26.23 -1.90
C VAL A 7 12.52 -26.17 -2.38
N PRO A 8 13.30 -27.23 -2.15
CA PRO A 8 14.66 -27.33 -2.66
C PRO A 8 14.67 -27.85 -4.10
N ALA A 9 15.63 -27.35 -4.89
CA ALA A 9 16.10 -27.98 -6.14
C ALA A 9 17.62 -27.99 -6.14
N ALA A 10 18.18 -29.17 -6.15
CA ALA A 10 19.62 -29.37 -6.08
C ALA A 10 20.31 -29.03 -7.41
N ASP A 11 19.69 -29.31 -8.54
CA ASP A 11 20.11 -28.89 -9.87
C ASP A 11 18.94 -28.53 -10.76
N LEU A 12 18.79 -27.26 -11.04
CA LEU A 12 17.72 -26.73 -11.90
C LEU A 12 17.78 -27.25 -13.33
N ALA A 13 18.95 -27.65 -13.81
CA ALA A 13 19.09 -28.24 -15.15
C ALA A 13 18.50 -29.63 -15.25
N ALA A 14 18.41 -30.36 -14.14
CA ALA A 14 17.85 -31.71 -14.04
C ALA A 14 16.45 -31.74 -13.42
N ASP A 15 15.87 -30.58 -13.09
CA ASP A 15 14.58 -30.47 -12.40
C ASP A 15 13.46 -30.05 -13.37
N ASP A 16 12.60 -31.01 -13.71
CA ASP A 16 11.49 -30.82 -14.66
C ASP A 16 10.27 -30.07 -14.07
N ARG A 17 10.29 -29.77 -12.76
CA ARG A 17 9.16 -29.07 -12.10
C ARG A 17 8.91 -27.67 -12.65
N TRP A 18 9.96 -27.03 -13.19
CA TRP A 18 9.86 -25.64 -13.68
C TRP A 18 10.49 -25.47 -15.08
N PRO A 19 9.87 -26.01 -16.13
CA PRO A 19 10.45 -26.05 -17.47
C PRO A 19 10.68 -24.66 -18.10
N ALA A 20 9.92 -23.64 -17.69
CA ALA A 20 10.11 -22.28 -18.16
C ALA A 20 11.16 -21.50 -17.33
N PHE A 21 11.28 -21.80 -16.03
CA PHE A 21 12.19 -21.10 -15.12
C PHE A 21 13.62 -21.62 -15.22
N SER A 22 13.82 -22.93 -15.29
CA SER A 22 15.13 -23.57 -15.23
C SER A 22 16.09 -23.09 -16.33
N PRO A 23 15.70 -22.97 -17.61
CA PRO A 23 16.58 -22.39 -18.64
C PRO A 23 16.93 -20.92 -18.40
N ALA A 24 15.97 -20.12 -17.90
CA ALA A 24 16.21 -18.71 -17.60
C ALA A 24 17.17 -18.52 -16.41
N ALA A 25 17.09 -19.37 -15.40
CA ALA A 25 18.01 -19.41 -14.26
C ALA A 25 19.43 -19.84 -14.70
N ALA A 26 19.53 -20.92 -15.48
CA ALA A 26 20.79 -21.38 -16.01
C ALA A 26 21.50 -20.33 -16.88
N GLY A 27 20.77 -19.58 -17.70
CA GLY A 27 21.28 -18.45 -18.49
C GLY A 27 21.85 -17.30 -17.64
N ARG A 28 21.53 -17.26 -16.34
CA ARG A 28 22.07 -16.32 -15.35
C ARG A 28 23.12 -16.95 -14.43
N GLY A 29 23.57 -18.17 -14.70
CA GLY A 29 24.55 -18.87 -13.90
C GLY A 29 23.99 -19.43 -12.59
N LEU A 30 22.69 -19.62 -12.45
CA LEU A 30 22.05 -20.19 -11.26
C LEU A 30 21.76 -21.66 -11.51
N ARG A 31 22.24 -22.54 -10.62
CA ARG A 31 22.16 -23.99 -10.78
C ARG A 31 21.32 -24.67 -9.70
N ALA A 32 21.25 -24.13 -8.51
CA ALA A 32 20.40 -24.67 -7.45
C ALA A 32 19.56 -23.56 -6.80
N VAL A 33 18.43 -23.93 -6.22
CA VAL A 33 17.53 -22.98 -5.51
C VAL A 33 16.92 -23.65 -4.28
N LEU A 34 16.81 -22.89 -3.21
CA LEU A 34 15.98 -23.19 -2.05
C LEU A 34 14.99 -22.04 -1.89
N ALA A 35 13.71 -22.31 -2.11
CA ALA A 35 12.65 -21.32 -2.06
C ALA A 35 11.70 -21.61 -0.90
N SER A 36 11.37 -20.58 -0.11
CA SER A 36 10.42 -20.68 1.00
C SER A 36 9.32 -19.63 0.84
N PRO A 37 8.03 -20.02 0.91
CA PRO A 37 6.91 -19.08 0.81
C PRO A 37 6.84 -18.19 2.06
N ILE A 38 6.58 -16.89 1.86
CA ILE A 38 6.34 -15.94 2.95
C ILE A 38 4.88 -16.10 3.37
N PRO A 39 4.60 -16.60 4.60
CA PRO A 39 3.24 -16.88 5.03
C PRO A 39 2.49 -15.60 5.38
N TYR A 40 1.21 -15.52 4.98
CA TYR A 40 0.28 -14.48 5.40
C TYR A 40 -1.13 -15.08 5.51
N SER A 41 -1.63 -15.25 6.73
CA SER A 41 -2.89 -15.96 6.96
C SER A 41 -2.88 -17.34 6.28
N ASP A 42 -3.82 -17.61 5.40
CA ASP A 42 -3.91 -18.89 4.67
C ASP A 42 -3.21 -18.92 3.32
N GLN A 43 -2.57 -17.81 2.92
CA GLN A 43 -1.90 -17.67 1.62
C GLN A 43 -0.42 -17.32 1.80
N ALA A 44 0.34 -17.44 0.72
CA ALA A 44 1.67 -16.88 0.62
C ALA A 44 1.61 -15.52 -0.08
N VAL A 45 2.24 -14.48 0.51
CA VAL A 45 2.33 -13.14 -0.09
C VAL A 45 3.59 -12.93 -0.91
N GLY A 46 4.49 -13.90 -0.90
CA GLY A 46 5.74 -13.82 -1.63
C GLY A 46 6.58 -15.09 -1.41
N VAL A 47 7.80 -15.04 -1.88
CA VAL A 47 8.77 -16.12 -1.76
C VAL A 47 10.14 -15.53 -1.42
N VAL A 48 10.84 -16.12 -0.47
CA VAL A 48 12.27 -15.94 -0.27
C VAL A 48 12.99 -17.07 -0.99
N ALA A 49 13.97 -16.75 -1.81
CA ALA A 49 14.74 -17.75 -2.52
C ALA A 49 16.24 -17.50 -2.37
N VAL A 50 16.97 -18.56 -2.08
CA VAL A 50 18.44 -18.61 -2.05
C VAL A 50 18.90 -19.42 -3.26
N PHE A 51 19.92 -18.95 -3.95
CA PHE A 51 20.44 -19.58 -5.15
C PHE A 51 21.91 -19.96 -4.98
N ALA A 52 22.33 -21.05 -5.64
CA ALA A 52 23.71 -21.41 -5.80
C ALA A 52 24.11 -21.45 -7.28
N ALA A 53 25.38 -21.07 -7.57
CA ALA A 53 25.92 -21.06 -8.93
C ALA A 53 26.34 -22.45 -9.42
N GLN A 54 26.37 -23.42 -8.53
CA GLN A 54 26.67 -24.83 -8.81
C GLN A 54 25.53 -25.70 -8.28
N PRO A 55 25.39 -26.95 -8.75
CA PRO A 55 24.51 -27.92 -8.13
C PRO A 55 24.81 -28.03 -6.63
N HIS A 56 23.77 -28.00 -5.79
CA HIS A 56 23.89 -27.95 -4.34
C HIS A 56 22.77 -28.74 -3.67
N GLU A 57 23.18 -29.73 -2.84
CA GLU A 57 22.23 -30.44 -1.98
C GLU A 57 21.95 -29.63 -0.72
N TRP A 58 20.71 -29.21 -0.57
CA TRP A 58 20.27 -28.36 0.55
C TRP A 58 20.10 -29.19 1.83
N GLY A 59 20.96 -28.96 2.80
CA GLY A 59 20.94 -29.65 4.09
C GLY A 59 19.81 -29.12 5.03
N GLU A 60 19.54 -29.89 6.08
CA GLU A 60 18.49 -29.55 7.06
C GLU A 60 18.73 -28.18 7.70
N ALA A 61 19.97 -27.87 8.08
CA ALA A 61 20.31 -26.56 8.65
C ALA A 61 20.03 -25.37 7.70
N GLU A 62 20.21 -25.56 6.39
CA GLU A 62 19.91 -24.53 5.38
C GLU A 62 18.38 -24.36 5.18
N LEU A 63 17.63 -25.48 5.23
CA LEU A 63 16.18 -25.44 5.20
C LEU A 63 15.62 -24.69 6.42
N GLU A 64 16.11 -25.02 7.62
CA GLU A 64 15.71 -24.35 8.86
C GLU A 64 16.08 -22.86 8.82
N ALA A 65 17.27 -22.51 8.37
CA ALA A 65 17.71 -21.13 8.27
C ALA A 65 16.83 -20.30 7.31
N VAL A 66 16.46 -20.86 6.15
CA VAL A 66 15.61 -20.16 5.19
C VAL A 66 14.18 -19.98 5.73
N VAL A 67 13.67 -20.96 6.48
CA VAL A 67 12.36 -20.83 7.15
C VAL A 67 12.40 -19.72 8.19
N ALA A 68 13.37 -19.73 9.11
CA ALA A 68 13.52 -18.70 10.12
C ALA A 68 13.66 -17.29 9.52
N PHE A 69 14.43 -17.16 8.44
CA PHE A 69 14.58 -15.91 7.71
C PHE A 69 13.26 -15.46 7.06
N THR A 70 12.51 -16.41 6.51
CA THR A 70 11.20 -16.14 5.89
C THR A 70 10.17 -15.66 6.92
N GLU A 71 10.18 -16.20 8.13
CA GLU A 71 9.33 -15.76 9.24
C GLU A 71 9.67 -14.32 9.68
N LEU A 72 10.96 -13.98 9.75
CA LEU A 72 11.38 -12.59 10.02
C LEU A 72 10.92 -11.63 8.93
N VAL A 73 11.05 -12.02 7.66
CA VAL A 73 10.57 -11.21 6.53
C VAL A 73 9.05 -11.04 6.58
N ALA A 74 8.31 -12.11 6.92
CA ALA A 74 6.86 -12.05 7.10
C ALA A 74 6.47 -11.02 8.17
N LEU A 75 7.14 -11.04 9.32
CA LEU A 75 6.90 -10.09 10.41
C LEU A 75 7.17 -8.64 9.98
N LEU A 76 8.27 -8.40 9.24
CA LEU A 76 8.59 -7.07 8.72
C LEU A 76 7.54 -6.57 7.72
N ILE A 77 7.06 -7.43 6.82
CA ILE A 77 6.01 -7.11 5.87
C ILE A 77 4.71 -6.75 6.60
N LEU A 78 4.31 -7.55 7.60
CA LEU A 78 3.11 -7.30 8.41
C LEU A 78 3.19 -5.93 9.11
N ASN A 79 4.30 -5.64 9.76
CA ASN A 79 4.50 -4.35 10.41
C ASN A 79 4.45 -3.18 9.43
N ALA A 80 5.03 -3.34 8.23
CA ALA A 80 5.00 -2.31 7.20
C ALA A 80 3.56 -2.09 6.66
N MET A 81 2.80 -3.16 6.46
CA MET A 81 1.40 -3.09 6.03
C MET A 81 0.53 -2.37 7.08
N GLU A 82 0.66 -2.71 8.36
CA GLU A 82 -0.06 -2.02 9.44
C GLU A 82 0.30 -0.53 9.54
N ALA A 83 1.58 -0.20 9.43
CA ALA A 83 2.02 1.20 9.45
C ALA A 83 1.46 1.99 8.27
N SER A 84 1.44 1.40 7.08
CA SER A 84 0.86 1.99 5.87
C SER A 84 -0.64 2.23 6.01
N GLU A 85 -1.39 1.27 6.55
CA GLU A 85 -2.83 1.40 6.76
C GLU A 85 -3.14 2.48 7.80
N ARG A 86 -2.39 2.54 8.91
CA ARG A 86 -2.53 3.62 9.91
C ARG A 86 -2.25 4.99 9.30
N GLY A 87 -1.22 5.10 8.45
CA GLY A 87 -0.89 6.33 7.73
C GLY A 87 -1.98 6.75 6.76
N ARG A 88 -2.58 5.80 6.03
CA ARG A 88 -3.69 6.06 5.11
C ARG A 88 -4.92 6.59 5.85
N VAL A 89 -5.33 5.93 6.93
CA VAL A 89 -6.48 6.34 7.76
C VAL A 89 -6.25 7.72 8.38
N ALA A 90 -5.05 7.97 8.91
CA ALA A 90 -4.70 9.28 9.46
C ALA A 90 -4.75 10.38 8.38
N GLY A 91 -4.25 10.10 7.18
CA GLY A 91 -4.31 11.03 6.04
C GLY A 91 -5.74 11.33 5.59
N GLU A 92 -6.59 10.33 5.49
CA GLU A 92 -8.00 10.51 5.14
C GLU A 92 -8.75 11.35 6.20
N LEU A 93 -8.49 11.09 7.49
CA LEU A 93 -9.06 11.86 8.58
C LEU A 93 -8.59 13.32 8.54
N GLN A 94 -7.30 13.57 8.29
CA GLN A 94 -6.76 14.93 8.16
C GLN A 94 -7.42 15.67 7.01
N VAL A 95 -7.57 15.06 5.83
CA VAL A 95 -8.26 15.66 4.68
C VAL A 95 -9.72 15.99 5.02
N ALA A 96 -10.41 15.12 5.76
CA ALA A 96 -11.78 15.34 6.19
C ALA A 96 -11.88 16.53 7.16
N LEU A 97 -10.95 16.63 8.13
CA LEU A 97 -10.88 17.74 9.07
C LEU A 97 -10.58 19.08 8.37
N ASP A 98 -9.59 19.12 7.50
CA ASP A 98 -9.24 20.31 6.73
C ASP A 98 -10.40 20.77 5.82
N SER A 99 -11.10 19.81 5.25
CA SER A 99 -12.30 20.07 4.46
C SER A 99 -13.40 20.73 5.29
N ARG A 100 -13.60 20.26 6.52
CA ARG A 100 -14.58 20.82 7.43
C ARG A 100 -14.20 22.24 7.84
N VAL A 101 -12.96 22.46 8.19
CA VAL A 101 -12.44 23.78 8.62
C VAL A 101 -12.67 24.83 7.53
N VAL A 102 -12.28 24.55 6.28
CA VAL A 102 -12.43 25.52 5.18
C VAL A 102 -13.91 25.81 4.85
N ILE A 103 -14.79 24.82 4.98
CA ILE A 103 -16.24 25.03 4.79
C ILE A 103 -16.80 25.92 5.89
N GLU A 104 -16.41 25.71 7.15
CA GLU A 104 -16.86 26.58 8.26
C GLU A 104 -16.34 28.02 8.12
N GLN A 105 -15.08 28.20 7.71
CA GLN A 105 -14.53 29.53 7.40
C GLN A 105 -15.31 30.22 6.28
N ALA A 106 -15.59 29.51 5.18
CA ALA A 106 -16.36 30.07 4.06
C ALA A 106 -17.78 30.43 4.48
N LYS A 107 -18.44 29.66 5.34
CA LYS A 107 -19.74 30.00 5.94
C LYS A 107 -19.64 31.30 6.75
N GLY A 108 -18.59 31.41 7.60
CA GLY A 108 -18.35 32.64 8.37
C GLY A 108 -18.21 33.88 7.48
N VAL A 109 -17.43 33.78 6.39
CA VAL A 109 -17.28 34.86 5.40
C VAL A 109 -18.61 35.24 4.78
N LEU A 110 -19.43 34.27 4.37
CA LEU A 110 -20.74 34.55 3.74
C LEU A 110 -21.75 35.14 4.74
N VAL A 111 -21.73 34.69 5.99
CA VAL A 111 -22.53 35.26 7.07
C VAL A 111 -22.16 36.73 7.28
N GLY A 112 -20.87 37.04 7.44
CA GLY A 112 -20.40 38.40 7.68
C GLY A 112 -20.62 39.34 6.51
N ARG A 113 -20.44 38.87 5.25
CA ARG A 113 -20.59 39.72 4.06
C ARG A 113 -22.02 39.93 3.58
N HIS A 114 -22.89 38.97 3.81
CA HIS A 114 -24.24 38.98 3.22
C HIS A 114 -25.35 38.91 4.26
N GLY A 115 -25.05 38.93 5.55
CA GLY A 115 -26.08 38.87 6.62
C GLY A 115 -26.88 37.56 6.62
N LEU A 116 -26.30 36.48 6.06
CA LEU A 116 -26.96 35.18 5.97
C LEU A 116 -26.91 34.43 7.30
N THR A 117 -27.88 33.56 7.54
CA THR A 117 -27.72 32.55 8.60
C THR A 117 -26.67 31.49 8.17
N THR A 118 -26.07 30.80 9.13
CA THR A 118 -25.11 29.71 8.87
C THR A 118 -25.67 28.64 7.91
N ARG A 119 -26.97 28.32 8.06
CA ARG A 119 -27.66 27.37 7.17
C ARG A 119 -27.78 27.91 5.75
N GLN A 120 -28.18 29.18 5.59
CA GLN A 120 -28.28 29.82 4.27
C GLN A 120 -26.90 29.93 3.58
N ALA A 121 -25.85 30.25 4.34
CA ALA A 121 -24.50 30.29 3.85
C ALA A 121 -24.04 28.89 3.31
N PHE A 122 -24.34 27.82 4.03
CA PHE A 122 -24.02 26.46 3.59
C PHE A 122 -24.82 26.07 2.33
N GLU A 123 -26.13 26.36 2.27
CA GLU A 123 -26.93 26.08 1.07
C GLU A 123 -26.44 26.87 -0.15
N ARG A 124 -25.96 28.10 0.05
CA ARG A 124 -25.35 28.90 -1.02
C ARG A 124 -24.07 28.26 -1.55
N LEU A 125 -23.17 27.81 -0.66
CA LEU A 125 -21.96 27.08 -1.06
C LEU A 125 -22.29 25.81 -1.83
N ARG A 126 -23.27 25.02 -1.36
CA ARG A 126 -23.70 23.79 -2.04
C ARG A 126 -24.28 24.06 -3.43
N ARG A 127 -25.10 25.08 -3.57
CA ARG A 127 -25.64 25.49 -4.87
C ARG A 127 -24.54 25.89 -5.82
N GLN A 128 -23.64 26.76 -5.39
CA GLN A 128 -22.49 27.18 -6.20
C GLN A 128 -21.59 26.00 -6.62
N ALA A 129 -21.34 25.04 -5.73
CA ALA A 129 -20.59 23.83 -6.04
C ALA A 129 -21.26 22.99 -7.14
N ARG A 130 -22.58 22.81 -7.06
CA ARG A 130 -23.36 22.11 -8.10
C ARG A 130 -23.35 22.85 -9.43
N ASP A 131 -23.59 24.14 -9.43
CA ASP A 131 -23.66 24.96 -10.65
C ASP A 131 -22.32 24.99 -11.39
N GLN A 132 -21.22 25.04 -10.62
CA GLN A 132 -19.85 25.01 -11.16
C GLN A 132 -19.31 23.60 -11.39
N ARG A 133 -20.02 22.54 -10.98
CA ARG A 133 -19.55 21.14 -11.00
C ARG A 133 -18.19 20.96 -10.32
N ARG A 134 -17.99 21.64 -9.19
CA ARG A 134 -16.75 21.61 -8.41
C ARG A 134 -17.00 21.05 -7.01
N PRO A 135 -15.99 20.41 -6.40
CA PRO A 135 -16.07 20.01 -5.00
C PRO A 135 -16.41 21.19 -4.08
N LEU A 136 -17.24 20.93 -3.08
CA LEU A 136 -17.67 21.95 -2.10
C LEU A 136 -16.47 22.61 -1.39
N THR A 137 -15.43 21.85 -1.11
CA THR A 137 -14.19 22.31 -0.47
C THR A 137 -13.42 23.30 -1.35
N GLU A 138 -13.40 23.11 -2.66
CA GLU A 138 -12.76 24.04 -3.59
C GLU A 138 -13.50 25.37 -3.67
N VAL A 139 -14.83 25.30 -3.73
CA VAL A 139 -15.67 26.51 -3.71
C VAL A 139 -15.50 27.25 -2.39
N ALA A 140 -15.46 26.54 -1.27
CA ALA A 140 -15.21 27.11 0.04
C ALA A 140 -13.85 27.82 0.11
N ARG A 141 -12.77 27.18 -0.38
CA ARG A 141 -11.44 27.83 -0.48
C ARG A 141 -11.47 29.10 -1.31
N SER A 142 -12.14 29.08 -2.46
CA SER A 142 -12.28 30.27 -3.30
C SER A 142 -12.98 31.42 -2.58
N VAL A 143 -13.99 31.12 -1.76
CA VAL A 143 -14.71 32.14 -0.96
C VAL A 143 -13.81 32.72 0.14
N VAL A 144 -13.03 31.87 0.84
CA VAL A 144 -12.10 32.32 1.90
C VAL A 144 -10.99 33.17 1.28
N SER A 145 -10.34 32.69 0.24
CA SER A 145 -9.23 33.39 -0.44
C SER A 145 -9.68 34.76 -1.00
N ALA A 146 -10.87 34.85 -1.56
CA ALA A 146 -11.44 36.12 -2.03
C ALA A 146 -11.79 37.08 -0.87
N ALA A 147 -11.77 36.61 0.38
CA ALA A 147 -11.97 37.45 1.55
C ALA A 147 -10.67 38.04 2.10
N GLU A 148 -9.56 37.30 1.95
CA GLU A 148 -8.22 37.69 2.45
C GLU A 148 -7.54 38.74 1.56
N HIS A 149 -7.94 38.85 0.30
CA HIS A 149 -7.34 39.78 -0.68
C HIS A 149 -8.09 41.13 -0.79
N ARG A 150 -8.89 41.48 0.18
CA ARG A 150 -9.60 42.77 0.27
C ARG A 150 -9.34 43.45 1.59
#